data_35e976e596a86bada5c9b5bf4b196320
#
_entry.id   35e976e596a86bada5c9b5bf4b196320
#
_cell.length_a   1.000
_cell.length_b   1.000
_cell.length_c   1.000
_cell.angle_alpha   90.00
_cell.angle_beta   90.00
_cell.angle_gamma   90.00
#
_symmetry.space_group_name_H-M   'P 1'
#
loop_
_entity.id
_entity.type
_entity.pdbx_description
1 polymer ?
#
loop_
_entity_poly.entity_id
_entity_poly.type
_entity_poly.pdbx_seq_one_letter_code
_entity_poly.pdbx_strand_id
1 'polypeptide(L)'
;MNNKTNLIPASSGSNPIISESSSLSYLEDDALEAVITLFLQEQQVMPSSRRTYGWTLRRFFKWCRESNLRTSQLQRSHVVAYIDALARKGFSAKRIASYTVSLRRFFGWLDSKGQYPNIASGIKGPRKMKEGFVKMHLDIDERRRLLDAAKERGERDYAIVNLMLRNGLRTIEVSRIDVSDITTRKGVRVLNVWRKGSLGKDSYVVLTEESYGPIADYLDTREAVLSGSPLFVTDGDGHRDGRLTPRRIQQIVKECLRRIGLTTREYSPHSLRHTTAVAILEAGGSIFDVQTVLGHSSPETSQIYTRSAEEERRLRNPPEDIIKDAFGQ
;
A
#
# COMPACT_ATOMS: atom_id res chain seq x y z
N MET A 1 61.56 -3.03 -23.93
CA MET A 1 61.06 -3.10 -22.56
C MET A 1 59.54 -3.33 -22.62
N ASN A 2 59.12 -4.53 -22.27
CA ASN A 2 57.77 -5.05 -22.51
C ASN A 2 56.79 -4.58 -21.44
N ASN A 3 55.73 -3.88 -21.83
CA ASN A 3 54.56 -3.67 -20.98
C ASN A 3 53.52 -4.74 -21.30
N LYS A 4 53.37 -5.70 -20.41
CA LYS A 4 52.28 -6.68 -20.42
C LYS A 4 51.05 -6.09 -19.76
N THR A 5 50.04 -5.77 -20.56
CA THR A 5 48.70 -5.43 -20.09
C THR A 5 47.97 -6.74 -19.83
N ASN A 6 47.64 -7.01 -18.56
CA ASN A 6 46.78 -8.13 -18.15
C ASN A 6 45.34 -7.84 -18.53
N LEU A 7 44.83 -8.54 -19.53
CA LEU A 7 43.44 -8.65 -19.85
C LEU A 7 42.77 -9.67 -18.92
N ILE A 8 41.81 -9.23 -18.14
CA ILE A 8 40.90 -10.07 -17.35
C ILE A 8 39.92 -10.71 -18.33
N PRO A 9 39.74 -12.04 -18.34
CA PRO A 9 38.76 -12.67 -19.24
C PRO A 9 37.34 -12.33 -18.75
N ALA A 10 36.53 -11.77 -19.65
CA ALA A 10 35.09 -11.63 -19.47
C ALA A 10 34.46 -13.01 -19.32
N SER A 11 33.79 -13.25 -18.18
CA SER A 11 32.97 -14.42 -17.99
C SER A 11 31.77 -14.35 -18.94
N SER A 12 31.77 -15.21 -19.93
CA SER A 12 30.66 -15.45 -20.85
C SER A 12 29.50 -16.07 -20.08
N GLY A 13 28.63 -15.23 -19.54
CA GLY A 13 27.30 -15.60 -19.12
C GLY A 13 26.49 -15.91 -20.38
N SER A 14 26.40 -17.18 -20.75
CA SER A 14 25.50 -17.64 -21.81
C SER A 14 24.06 -17.35 -21.41
N ASN A 15 23.49 -16.26 -21.95
CA ASN A 15 22.04 -16.12 -22.04
C ASN A 15 21.54 -17.35 -22.82
N PRO A 16 20.53 -18.08 -22.33
CA PRO A 16 19.94 -19.14 -23.11
C PRO A 16 19.28 -18.50 -24.34
N ILE A 17 19.95 -18.67 -25.50
CA ILE A 17 19.40 -18.30 -26.81
C ILE A 17 18.26 -19.27 -27.07
N ILE A 18 17.04 -18.77 -26.96
CA ILE A 18 15.81 -19.50 -27.22
C ILE A 18 15.68 -19.61 -28.74
N SER A 19 15.87 -20.80 -29.30
CA SER A 19 15.82 -21.06 -30.73
C SER A 19 14.41 -20.87 -31.29
N GLU A 20 14.27 -20.31 -32.49
CA GLU A 20 13.02 -19.92 -33.15
C GLU A 20 12.03 -21.05 -33.49
N SER A 21 12.35 -22.30 -33.21
CA SER A 21 11.55 -23.44 -33.70
C SER A 21 10.59 -24.09 -32.70
N SER A 22 10.40 -23.52 -31.50
CA SER A 22 9.53 -24.14 -30.47
C SER A 22 8.70 -23.10 -29.69
N SER A 23 8.02 -22.21 -30.39
CA SER A 23 7.26 -21.09 -29.78
C SER A 23 6.10 -21.46 -28.86
N LEU A 24 5.76 -22.74 -28.71
CA LEU A 24 4.63 -23.21 -27.91
C LEU A 24 5.03 -24.03 -26.67
N SER A 25 6.27 -24.49 -26.56
CA SER A 25 6.74 -25.30 -25.41
C SER A 25 7.08 -24.50 -24.16
N TYR A 26 7.20 -23.17 -24.28
CA TYR A 26 7.62 -22.29 -23.17
C TYR A 26 6.62 -22.16 -22.02
N LEU A 27 5.37 -22.50 -22.26
CA LEU A 27 4.34 -22.46 -21.22
C LEU A 27 4.06 -23.85 -20.62
N GLU A 28 4.86 -24.85 -20.94
CA GLU A 28 4.83 -26.13 -20.25
C GLU A 28 5.40 -25.99 -18.84
N ASP A 29 4.96 -26.83 -17.92
CA ASP A 29 5.13 -26.64 -16.48
C ASP A 29 6.58 -26.38 -16.03
N ASP A 30 7.58 -27.04 -16.63
CA ASP A 30 9.00 -26.89 -16.26
C ASP A 30 9.60 -25.56 -16.76
N ALA A 31 9.14 -25.06 -17.91
CA ALA A 31 9.61 -23.79 -18.48
C ALA A 31 8.84 -22.58 -17.95
N LEU A 32 7.60 -22.76 -17.52
CA LEU A 32 6.69 -21.70 -17.13
C LEU A 32 7.23 -20.82 -15.98
N GLU A 33 7.83 -21.46 -14.97
CA GLU A 33 8.36 -20.70 -13.83
C GLU A 33 9.57 -19.85 -14.23
N ALA A 34 10.40 -20.34 -15.14
CA ALA A 34 11.51 -19.58 -15.71
C ALA A 34 11.00 -18.38 -16.53
N VAL A 35 9.96 -18.58 -17.33
CA VAL A 35 9.33 -17.51 -18.13
C VAL A 35 8.69 -16.44 -17.23
N ILE A 36 7.97 -16.85 -16.18
CA ILE A 36 7.41 -15.90 -15.19
C ILE A 36 8.54 -15.13 -14.51
N THR A 37 9.63 -15.78 -14.13
CA THR A 37 10.76 -15.15 -13.47
C THR A 37 11.42 -14.11 -14.37
N LEU A 38 11.67 -14.45 -15.63
CA LEU A 38 12.24 -13.53 -16.62
C LEU A 38 11.32 -12.32 -16.84
N PHE A 39 10.02 -12.57 -17.03
CA PHE A 39 9.03 -11.49 -17.10
C PHE A 39 9.13 -10.55 -15.89
N LEU A 40 9.16 -11.11 -14.68
CA LEU A 40 9.22 -10.31 -13.45
C LEU A 40 10.52 -9.49 -13.33
N GLN A 41 11.64 -10.01 -13.82
CA GLN A 41 12.93 -9.31 -13.84
C GLN A 41 12.90 -8.10 -14.78
N GLU A 42 12.31 -8.25 -15.97
CA GLU A 42 12.20 -7.18 -16.97
C GLU A 42 11.17 -6.09 -16.61
N GLN A 43 10.29 -6.32 -15.60
CA GLN A 43 9.30 -5.30 -15.24
C GLN A 43 9.92 -4.16 -14.42
N GLN A 44 9.85 -2.94 -14.96
CA GLN A 44 10.23 -1.70 -14.26
C GLN A 44 9.10 -1.25 -13.32
N VAL A 45 8.88 -2.00 -12.25
CA VAL A 45 7.84 -1.74 -11.24
C VAL A 45 8.39 -1.95 -9.84
N MET A 46 7.70 -1.36 -8.86
CA MET A 46 8.05 -1.55 -7.45
C MET A 46 8.07 -3.04 -7.05
N PRO A 47 8.96 -3.47 -6.13
CA PRO A 47 9.07 -4.87 -5.69
C PRO A 47 7.73 -5.48 -5.24
N SER A 48 6.86 -4.69 -4.62
CA SER A 48 5.53 -5.13 -4.19
C SER A 48 4.61 -5.45 -5.38
N SER A 49 4.67 -4.67 -6.46
CA SER A 49 3.92 -4.93 -7.69
C SER A 49 4.45 -6.17 -8.40
N ARG A 50 5.77 -6.33 -8.45
CA ARG A 50 6.44 -7.50 -9.01
C ARG A 50 6.00 -8.79 -8.29
N ARG A 51 5.97 -8.78 -6.94
CA ARG A 51 5.43 -9.91 -6.15
C ARG A 51 3.96 -10.20 -6.46
N THR A 52 3.14 -9.17 -6.60
CA THR A 52 1.73 -9.32 -6.95
C THR A 52 1.56 -9.95 -8.32
N TYR A 53 2.33 -9.52 -9.32
CA TYR A 53 2.27 -10.13 -10.66
C TYR A 53 2.67 -11.60 -10.62
N GLY A 54 3.78 -11.96 -9.98
CA GLY A 54 4.21 -13.35 -9.85
C GLY A 54 3.15 -14.24 -9.17
N TRP A 55 2.57 -13.75 -8.07
CA TRP A 55 1.52 -14.51 -7.36
C TRP A 55 0.25 -14.67 -8.20
N THR A 56 -0.20 -13.63 -8.91
CA THR A 56 -1.41 -13.70 -9.74
C THR A 56 -1.22 -14.58 -10.96
N LEU A 57 -0.04 -14.57 -11.59
CA LEU A 57 0.29 -15.44 -12.73
C LEU A 57 0.33 -16.90 -12.31
N ARG A 58 1.05 -17.25 -11.24
CA ARG A 58 1.09 -18.63 -10.74
C ARG A 58 -0.30 -19.16 -10.42
N ARG A 59 -1.19 -18.30 -9.89
CA ARG A 59 -2.57 -18.70 -9.61
C ARG A 59 -3.40 -18.92 -10.87
N PHE A 60 -3.18 -18.12 -11.93
CA PHE A 60 -3.82 -18.35 -13.22
C PHE A 60 -3.39 -19.67 -13.84
N PHE A 61 -2.11 -19.95 -13.92
CA PHE A 61 -1.60 -21.18 -14.50
C PHE A 61 -1.95 -22.41 -13.66
N LYS A 62 -2.00 -22.29 -12.34
CA LYS A 62 -2.56 -23.34 -11.48
C LYS A 62 -4.02 -23.64 -11.84
N TRP A 63 -4.84 -22.61 -12.06
CA TRP A 63 -6.23 -22.80 -12.49
C TRP A 63 -6.31 -23.45 -13.88
N CYS A 64 -5.44 -23.12 -14.82
CA CYS A 64 -5.39 -23.74 -16.12
C CYS A 64 -5.14 -25.25 -15.98
N ARG A 65 -4.17 -25.65 -15.16
CA ARG A 65 -3.90 -27.08 -14.88
C ARG A 65 -5.10 -27.80 -14.26
N GLU A 66 -5.70 -27.21 -13.22
CA GLU A 66 -6.89 -27.74 -12.56
C GLU A 66 -8.10 -27.86 -13.51
N SER A 67 -8.10 -27.09 -14.60
CA SER A 67 -9.13 -27.11 -15.65
C SER A 67 -8.74 -27.97 -16.87
N ASN A 68 -7.66 -28.74 -16.79
CA ASN A 68 -7.11 -29.56 -17.90
C ASN A 68 -6.83 -28.75 -19.19
N LEU A 69 -6.45 -27.47 -19.05
CA LEU A 69 -6.11 -26.61 -20.18
C LEU A 69 -4.61 -26.71 -20.47
N ARG A 70 -4.27 -27.01 -21.70
CA ARG A 70 -2.86 -26.95 -22.16
C ARG A 70 -2.42 -25.50 -22.25
N THR A 71 -1.35 -25.17 -21.54
CA THR A 71 -0.83 -23.78 -21.48
C THR A 71 -0.35 -23.27 -22.83
N SER A 72 0.08 -24.16 -23.72
CA SER A 72 0.47 -23.86 -25.11
C SER A 72 -0.73 -23.52 -26.04
N GLN A 73 -1.96 -23.81 -25.62
CA GLN A 73 -3.17 -23.62 -26.41
C GLN A 73 -4.17 -22.65 -25.77
N LEU A 74 -3.70 -21.79 -24.89
CA LEU A 74 -4.54 -20.82 -24.24
C LEU A 74 -5.11 -19.81 -25.25
N GLN A 75 -6.37 -19.46 -25.06
CA GLN A 75 -7.10 -18.50 -25.88
C GLN A 75 -7.72 -17.42 -24.99
N ARG A 76 -8.17 -16.37 -25.65
CA ARG A 76 -8.87 -15.27 -24.98
C ARG A 76 -10.06 -15.76 -24.13
N SER A 77 -10.82 -16.76 -24.62
CA SER A 77 -11.94 -17.39 -23.92
C SER A 77 -11.53 -17.97 -22.54
N HIS A 78 -10.35 -18.54 -22.45
CA HIS A 78 -9.82 -19.10 -21.19
C HIS A 78 -9.50 -18.00 -20.17
N VAL A 79 -8.97 -16.86 -20.62
CA VAL A 79 -8.74 -15.71 -19.73
C VAL A 79 -10.07 -15.15 -19.22
N VAL A 80 -11.09 -15.03 -20.10
CA VAL A 80 -12.44 -14.60 -19.70
C VAL A 80 -13.04 -15.59 -18.71
N ALA A 81 -13.00 -16.90 -19.00
CA ALA A 81 -13.52 -17.93 -18.09
C ALA A 81 -12.83 -17.91 -16.71
N TYR A 82 -11.52 -17.61 -16.66
CA TYR A 82 -10.82 -17.43 -15.39
C TYR A 82 -11.32 -16.22 -14.61
N ILE A 83 -11.51 -15.08 -15.27
CA ILE A 83 -12.05 -13.87 -14.66
C ILE A 83 -13.45 -14.13 -14.07
N ASP A 84 -14.31 -14.82 -14.81
CA ASP A 84 -15.63 -15.22 -14.35
C ASP A 84 -15.57 -16.21 -13.18
N ALA A 85 -14.62 -17.15 -13.20
CA ALA A 85 -14.38 -18.06 -12.09
C ALA A 85 -13.94 -17.31 -10.81
N LEU A 86 -13.11 -16.26 -10.93
CA LEU A 86 -12.77 -15.41 -9.79
C LEU A 86 -14.00 -14.66 -9.26
N ALA A 87 -14.86 -14.16 -10.13
CA ALA A 87 -16.10 -13.47 -9.72
C ALA A 87 -17.04 -14.43 -8.98
N ARG A 88 -17.26 -15.63 -9.50
CA ARG A 88 -18.07 -16.69 -8.84
C ARG A 88 -17.49 -17.13 -7.48
N LYS A 89 -16.17 -17.08 -7.29
CA LYS A 89 -15.50 -17.29 -6.00
C LYS A 89 -15.59 -16.10 -5.04
N GLY A 90 -16.35 -15.04 -5.36
CA GLY A 90 -16.57 -13.88 -4.49
C GLY A 90 -15.39 -12.91 -4.41
N PHE A 91 -14.49 -12.91 -5.39
CA PHE A 91 -13.41 -11.92 -5.41
C PHE A 91 -13.95 -10.54 -5.74
N SER A 92 -13.50 -9.52 -5.00
CA SER A 92 -13.91 -8.14 -5.27
C SER A 92 -13.47 -7.68 -6.66
N ALA A 93 -14.25 -6.78 -7.29
CA ALA A 93 -13.92 -6.21 -8.59
C ALA A 93 -12.50 -5.60 -8.64
N LYS A 94 -12.06 -4.95 -7.55
CA LYS A 94 -10.70 -4.39 -7.42
C LYS A 94 -9.62 -5.49 -7.46
N ARG A 95 -9.88 -6.61 -6.80
CA ARG A 95 -8.96 -7.74 -6.81
C ARG A 95 -8.89 -8.39 -8.18
N ILE A 96 -10.03 -8.62 -8.83
CA ILE A 96 -10.12 -9.15 -10.20
C ILE A 96 -9.39 -8.22 -11.19
N ALA A 97 -9.56 -6.91 -11.07
CA ALA A 97 -8.83 -5.93 -11.90
C ALA A 97 -7.31 -6.07 -11.76
N SER A 98 -6.80 -6.36 -10.54
CA SER A 98 -5.37 -6.62 -10.34
C SER A 98 -4.89 -7.87 -11.09
N TYR A 99 -5.66 -8.95 -11.09
CA TYR A 99 -5.37 -10.15 -11.89
C TYR A 99 -5.36 -9.85 -13.40
N THR A 100 -6.37 -9.13 -13.87
CA THR A 100 -6.49 -8.75 -15.29
C THR A 100 -5.29 -7.90 -15.73
N VAL A 101 -4.83 -6.97 -14.90
CA VAL A 101 -3.62 -6.17 -15.19
C VAL A 101 -2.38 -7.05 -15.30
N SER A 102 -2.20 -8.00 -14.39
CA SER A 102 -1.05 -8.91 -14.42
C SER A 102 -1.05 -9.77 -15.69
N LEU A 103 -2.20 -10.33 -16.05
CA LEU A 103 -2.35 -11.15 -17.27
C LEU A 103 -2.10 -10.33 -18.53
N ARG A 104 -2.67 -9.12 -18.65
CA ARG A 104 -2.42 -8.25 -19.80
C ARG A 104 -0.96 -7.87 -19.95
N ARG A 105 -0.27 -7.59 -18.85
CA ARG A 105 1.17 -7.27 -18.89
C ARG A 105 2.00 -8.48 -19.29
N PHE A 106 1.69 -9.66 -18.78
CA PHE A 106 2.41 -10.89 -19.07
C PHE A 106 2.24 -11.31 -20.54
N PHE A 107 0.99 -11.41 -21.02
CA PHE A 107 0.75 -11.79 -22.41
C PHE A 107 1.17 -10.68 -23.39
N GLY A 108 1.10 -9.40 -23.00
CA GLY A 108 1.65 -8.31 -23.80
C GLY A 108 3.18 -8.36 -23.91
N TRP A 109 3.86 -8.80 -22.84
CA TRP A 109 5.29 -9.01 -22.86
C TRP A 109 5.68 -10.22 -23.73
N LEU A 110 4.96 -11.32 -23.66
CA LEU A 110 5.17 -12.48 -24.54
C LEU A 110 4.94 -12.12 -26.00
N ASP A 111 3.92 -11.35 -26.31
CA ASP A 111 3.59 -10.86 -27.65
C ASP A 111 4.71 -9.96 -28.20
N SER A 112 5.24 -9.06 -27.39
CA SER A 112 6.37 -8.21 -27.77
C SER A 112 7.68 -8.98 -28.06
N LYS A 113 7.79 -10.19 -27.54
CA LYS A 113 8.91 -11.13 -27.83
C LYS A 113 8.61 -12.08 -28.98
N GLY A 114 7.43 -11.98 -29.61
CA GLY A 114 6.99 -12.89 -30.66
C GLY A 114 6.74 -14.34 -30.17
N GLN A 115 6.63 -14.55 -28.85
CA GLN A 115 6.54 -15.89 -28.26
C GLN A 115 5.10 -16.39 -28.11
N TYR A 116 4.15 -15.50 -27.79
CA TYR A 116 2.75 -15.83 -27.63
C TYR A 116 1.86 -14.60 -27.83
N PRO A 117 0.70 -14.74 -28.52
CA PRO A 117 -0.16 -13.57 -28.77
C PRO A 117 -0.75 -13.02 -27.47
N ASN A 118 -1.02 -11.72 -27.42
CA ASN A 118 -1.65 -11.09 -26.27
C ASN A 118 -3.14 -11.43 -26.14
N ILE A 119 -3.42 -12.65 -25.70
CA ILE A 119 -4.80 -13.15 -25.48
C ILE A 119 -5.57 -12.41 -24.39
N ALA A 120 -4.90 -11.59 -23.55
CA ALA A 120 -5.52 -10.79 -22.52
C ALA A 120 -5.77 -9.33 -22.94
N SER A 121 -5.44 -8.95 -24.19
CA SER A 121 -5.63 -7.61 -24.72
C SER A 121 -7.09 -7.17 -24.60
N GLY A 122 -7.34 -5.94 -24.12
CA GLY A 122 -8.69 -5.35 -24.03
C GLY A 122 -9.65 -6.05 -23.07
N ILE A 123 -9.25 -7.10 -22.34
CA ILE A 123 -10.09 -7.71 -21.31
C ILE A 123 -10.24 -6.73 -20.16
N LYS A 124 -11.47 -6.36 -19.85
CA LYS A 124 -11.82 -5.51 -18.71
C LYS A 124 -12.26 -6.41 -17.56
N GLY A 125 -11.81 -6.11 -16.34
CA GLY A 125 -12.40 -6.70 -15.15
C GLY A 125 -13.86 -6.26 -14.97
N PRO A 126 -14.60 -6.90 -14.05
CA PRO A 126 -15.98 -6.51 -13.76
C PRO A 126 -16.04 -5.00 -13.48
N ARG A 127 -17.08 -4.33 -14.00
CA ARG A 127 -17.31 -2.92 -13.69
C ARG A 127 -17.38 -2.78 -12.17
N LYS A 128 -16.64 -1.84 -11.62
CA LYS A 128 -16.85 -1.41 -10.24
C LYS A 128 -18.30 -0.93 -10.18
N MET A 129 -19.17 -1.67 -9.54
CA MET A 129 -20.37 -1.04 -9.02
C MET A 129 -19.84 0.05 -8.07
N LYS A 130 -20.37 1.26 -8.23
CA LYS A 130 -20.15 2.36 -7.27
C LYS A 130 -20.92 2.01 -5.97
N GLU A 131 -20.62 0.85 -5.39
CA GLU A 131 -20.94 0.67 -3.98
C GLU A 131 -20.09 1.70 -3.26
N GLY A 132 -20.80 2.66 -2.67
CA GLY A 132 -20.21 3.64 -1.80
C GLY A 132 -19.60 2.96 -0.58
N PHE A 133 -18.46 2.28 -0.77
CA PHE A 133 -17.63 1.86 0.35
C PHE A 133 -17.02 3.13 0.92
N VAL A 134 -17.79 3.78 1.76
CA VAL A 134 -17.33 4.86 2.62
C VAL A 134 -16.38 4.19 3.61
N LYS A 135 -15.10 4.48 3.49
CA LYS A 135 -14.17 4.11 4.55
C LYS A 135 -14.64 4.85 5.79
N MET A 136 -14.94 4.09 6.84
CA MET A 136 -15.31 4.68 8.12
C MET A 136 -14.10 5.45 8.68
N HIS A 137 -14.34 6.67 9.09
CA HIS A 137 -13.42 7.43 9.93
C HIS A 137 -13.90 7.35 11.38
N LEU A 138 -13.06 7.69 12.31
CA LEU A 138 -13.38 7.71 13.73
C LEU A 138 -13.93 9.10 14.10
N ASP A 139 -15.05 9.13 14.82
CA ASP A 139 -15.54 10.35 15.44
C ASP A 139 -14.62 10.80 16.59
N ILE A 140 -14.94 11.95 17.20
CA ILE A 140 -14.08 12.57 18.23
C ILE A 140 -13.99 11.70 19.50
N ASP A 141 -15.05 11.01 19.88
CA ASP A 141 -15.07 10.14 21.07
C ASP A 141 -14.37 8.82 20.80
N GLU A 142 -14.53 8.27 19.60
CA GLU A 142 -13.79 7.08 19.13
C GLU A 142 -12.29 7.36 19.05
N ARG A 143 -11.87 8.56 18.59
CA ARG A 143 -10.45 9.00 18.58
C ARG A 143 -9.87 8.99 19.99
N ARG A 144 -10.60 9.55 20.97
CA ARG A 144 -10.18 9.59 22.37
C ARG A 144 -10.05 8.19 22.95
N ARG A 145 -11.11 7.37 22.85
CA ARG A 145 -11.11 5.98 23.32
C ARG A 145 -10.01 5.13 22.67
N LEU A 146 -9.70 5.37 21.38
CA LEU A 146 -8.62 4.67 20.69
C LEU A 146 -7.25 5.01 21.29
N LEU A 147 -7.00 6.28 21.59
CA LEU A 147 -5.76 6.73 22.22
C LEU A 147 -5.63 6.18 23.64
N ASP A 148 -6.72 6.18 24.41
CA ASP A 148 -6.74 5.60 25.76
C ASP A 148 -6.45 4.09 25.72
N ALA A 149 -7.10 3.35 24.81
CA ALA A 149 -6.85 1.93 24.62
C ALA A 149 -5.41 1.63 24.16
N ALA A 150 -4.79 2.55 23.43
CA ALA A 150 -3.39 2.43 23.04
C ALA A 150 -2.45 2.70 24.23
N LYS A 151 -2.77 3.69 25.07
CA LYS A 151 -2.00 4.05 26.26
C LYS A 151 -1.97 2.92 27.31
N GLU A 152 -3.10 2.22 27.50
CA GLU A 152 -3.17 1.02 28.35
C GLU A 152 -2.24 -0.11 27.88
N ARG A 153 -1.78 -0.09 26.63
CA ARG A 153 -0.87 -1.09 26.07
C ARG A 153 0.61 -0.72 26.25
N GLY A 154 0.89 0.47 26.68
CA GLY A 154 2.24 1.00 26.93
C GLY A 154 2.64 2.10 25.94
N GLU A 155 3.70 2.80 26.30
CA GLU A 155 4.15 4.03 25.63
C GLU A 155 4.46 3.83 24.14
N ARG A 156 5.06 2.69 23.77
CA ARG A 156 5.33 2.37 22.36
C ARG A 156 4.07 2.31 21.52
N ASP A 157 3.08 1.53 21.96
CA ASP A 157 1.84 1.31 21.21
C ASP A 157 1.03 2.60 21.14
N TYR A 158 1.05 3.40 22.22
CA TYR A 158 0.46 4.73 22.26
C TYR A 158 1.13 5.69 21.27
N ALA A 159 2.47 5.77 21.27
CA ALA A 159 3.21 6.62 20.33
C ALA A 159 2.92 6.25 18.86
N ILE A 160 2.84 4.96 18.55
CA ILE A 160 2.51 4.47 17.20
C ILE A 160 1.10 4.91 16.78
N VAL A 161 0.08 4.63 17.62
CA VAL A 161 -1.32 4.94 17.30
C VAL A 161 -1.54 6.44 17.22
N ASN A 162 -0.97 7.21 18.15
CA ASN A 162 -1.04 8.66 18.17
C ASN A 162 -0.41 9.28 16.91
N LEU A 163 0.80 8.84 16.55
CA LEU A 163 1.50 9.30 15.35
C LEU A 163 0.71 8.99 14.07
N MET A 164 0.13 7.80 13.98
CA MET A 164 -0.69 7.40 12.84
C MET A 164 -1.98 8.20 12.75
N LEU A 165 -2.62 8.49 13.87
CA LEU A 165 -3.88 9.23 13.93
C LEU A 165 -3.70 10.73 13.66
N ARG A 166 -2.63 11.35 14.20
CA ARG A 166 -2.39 12.80 14.05
C ARG A 166 -1.70 13.16 12.74
N ASN A 167 -0.74 12.35 12.29
CA ASN A 167 0.06 12.62 11.10
C ASN A 167 -0.35 11.77 9.88
N GLY A 168 -1.35 10.92 10.02
CA GLY A 168 -1.91 10.12 8.92
C GLY A 168 -0.92 9.13 8.27
N LEU A 169 0.12 8.69 8.98
CA LEU A 169 1.15 7.83 8.44
C LEU A 169 0.62 6.42 8.14
N ARG A 170 1.17 5.82 7.07
CA ARG A 170 0.91 4.41 6.74
C ARG A 170 1.76 3.49 7.61
N THR A 171 1.30 2.27 7.87
CA THR A 171 2.05 1.27 8.65
C THR A 171 3.47 1.04 8.11
N ILE A 172 3.66 1.04 6.79
CA ILE A 172 4.98 0.88 6.19
C ILE A 172 5.87 2.12 6.38
N GLU A 173 5.28 3.31 6.42
CA GLU A 173 5.99 4.55 6.70
C GLU A 173 6.47 4.54 8.15
N VAL A 174 5.59 4.24 9.10
CA VAL A 174 5.93 4.10 10.54
C VAL A 174 7.01 3.04 10.77
N SER A 175 6.90 1.88 10.12
CA SER A 175 7.90 0.80 10.24
C SER A 175 9.31 1.22 9.79
N ARG A 176 9.43 2.19 8.88
CA ARG A 176 10.71 2.61 8.28
C ARG A 176 11.37 3.78 8.99
N ILE A 177 10.76 4.31 10.03
CA ILE A 177 11.29 5.45 10.77
C ILE A 177 12.49 5.01 11.61
N ASP A 178 13.54 5.79 11.56
CA ASP A 178 14.70 5.74 12.44
C ASP A 178 14.66 6.92 13.41
N VAL A 179 15.38 6.83 14.52
CA VAL A 179 15.47 7.94 15.49
C VAL A 179 16.04 9.20 14.83
N SER A 180 17.02 9.05 13.93
CA SER A 180 17.62 10.14 13.15
C SER A 180 16.68 10.84 12.18
N ASP A 181 15.48 10.29 11.93
CA ASP A 181 14.49 10.96 11.06
C ASP A 181 13.76 12.12 11.77
N ILE A 182 13.84 12.18 13.10
CA ILE A 182 13.36 13.31 13.88
C ILE A 182 14.40 14.43 13.78
N THR A 183 14.06 15.50 13.08
CA THR A 183 14.96 16.62 12.79
C THR A 183 14.26 17.95 13.00
N THR A 184 15.02 19.04 12.86
CA THR A 184 14.48 20.41 12.94
C THR A 184 14.67 21.11 11.60
N ARG A 185 13.61 21.74 11.09
CA ARG A 185 13.63 22.58 9.89
C ARG A 185 13.11 23.97 10.24
N LYS A 186 13.94 24.98 10.10
CA LYS A 186 13.57 26.37 10.42
C LYS A 186 12.97 26.54 11.83
N GLY A 187 13.52 25.83 12.82
CA GLY A 187 13.02 25.86 14.19
C GLY A 187 11.82 24.97 14.49
N VAL A 188 11.25 24.31 13.48
CA VAL A 188 10.09 23.41 13.64
C VAL A 188 10.54 21.95 13.63
N ARG A 189 10.06 21.18 14.60
CA ARG A 189 10.34 19.75 14.66
C ARG A 189 9.59 18.99 13.57
N VAL A 190 10.30 18.17 12.80
CA VAL A 190 9.74 17.40 11.69
C VAL A 190 10.21 15.95 11.76
N LEU A 191 9.44 15.07 11.17
CA LEU A 191 9.75 13.67 10.97
C LEU A 191 9.92 13.41 9.47
N ASN A 192 11.11 13.03 9.05
CA ASN A 192 11.35 12.62 7.67
C ASN A 192 10.72 11.26 7.42
N VAL A 193 9.99 11.11 6.32
CA VAL A 193 9.24 9.90 6.01
C VAL A 193 9.52 9.39 4.60
N TRP A 194 9.60 8.07 4.49
CA TRP A 194 9.74 7.40 3.21
C TRP A 194 8.38 7.08 2.62
N ARG A 195 7.86 7.95 1.77
CA ARG A 195 6.55 7.80 1.13
C ARG A 195 6.54 6.66 0.11
N LYS A 196 5.35 6.11 -0.16
CA LYS A 196 5.17 5.09 -1.20
C LYS A 196 5.48 5.68 -2.58
N GLY A 197 6.36 5.03 -3.34
CA GLY A 197 6.75 5.48 -4.69
C GLY A 197 7.98 6.37 -4.74
N SER A 198 8.49 6.80 -3.58
CA SER A 198 9.73 7.55 -3.45
C SER A 198 10.96 6.61 -3.39
N LEU A 199 12.11 7.13 -3.77
CA LEU A 199 13.38 6.40 -3.69
C LEU A 199 14.07 6.55 -2.31
N GLY A 200 13.59 7.46 -1.47
CA GLY A 200 14.16 7.75 -0.17
C GLY A 200 13.21 8.49 0.77
N LYS A 201 13.77 9.06 1.86
CA LYS A 201 13.06 9.88 2.85
C LYS A 201 13.06 11.36 2.42
N ASP A 202 12.40 11.66 1.32
CA ASP A 202 12.32 12.97 0.67
C ASP A 202 11.13 13.82 1.12
N SER A 203 10.24 13.24 1.90
CA SER A 203 9.05 13.91 2.46
C SER A 203 9.18 14.02 3.97
N TYR A 204 8.42 14.94 4.57
CA TYR A 204 8.34 15.09 6.02
C TYR A 204 6.91 15.38 6.48
N VAL A 205 6.67 15.15 7.76
CA VAL A 205 5.49 15.63 8.49
C VAL A 205 5.96 16.49 9.67
N VAL A 206 5.18 17.51 10.02
CA VAL A 206 5.44 18.34 11.21
C VAL A 206 5.03 17.55 12.45
N LEU A 207 5.88 17.54 13.46
CA LEU A 207 5.57 16.99 14.77
C LEU A 207 5.21 18.13 15.70
N THR A 208 3.91 18.26 16.03
CA THR A 208 3.44 19.12 17.12
C THR A 208 3.81 18.48 18.47
N GLU A 209 3.68 19.21 19.56
CA GLU A 209 3.97 18.64 20.90
C GLU A 209 3.10 17.42 21.21
N GLU A 210 1.83 17.43 20.79
CA GLU A 210 0.93 16.28 20.96
C GLU A 210 1.33 15.06 20.12
N SER A 211 2.04 15.27 19.01
CA SER A 211 2.58 14.16 18.20
C SER A 211 3.94 13.69 18.71
N TYR A 212 4.77 14.60 19.21
CA TYR A 212 6.13 14.31 19.63
C TYR A 212 6.20 13.79 21.08
N GLY A 213 5.43 14.37 22.01
CA GLY A 213 5.46 13.98 23.43
C GLY A 213 5.40 12.45 23.63
N PRO A 214 4.40 11.75 23.07
CA PRO A 214 4.35 10.29 23.19
C PRO A 214 5.54 9.55 22.58
N ILE A 215 6.21 10.12 21.59
CA ILE A 215 7.44 9.54 21.04
C ILE A 215 8.59 9.72 22.02
N ALA A 216 8.71 10.89 22.63
CA ALA A 216 9.73 11.17 23.65
C ALA A 216 9.54 10.26 24.87
N ASP A 217 8.31 10.17 25.40
CA ASP A 217 7.97 9.29 26.54
C ASP A 217 8.36 7.83 26.23
N TYR A 218 8.07 7.35 25.03
CA TYR A 218 8.50 6.03 24.61
C TYR A 218 10.03 5.89 24.51
N LEU A 219 10.73 6.87 23.94
CA LEU A 219 12.19 6.83 23.83
C LEU A 219 12.86 6.81 25.20
N ASP A 220 12.31 7.50 26.18
CA ASP A 220 12.79 7.51 27.57
C ASP A 220 12.66 6.14 28.26
N THR A 221 11.77 5.27 27.77
CA THR A 221 11.66 3.88 28.28
C THR A 221 12.73 2.94 27.70
N ARG A 222 13.53 3.38 26.73
CA ARG A 222 14.52 2.54 26.04
C ARG A 222 15.91 2.71 26.66
N GLU A 223 16.55 1.61 27.03
CA GLU A 223 17.87 1.60 27.67
C GLU A 223 19.00 2.17 26.80
N ALA A 224 18.94 1.95 25.47
CA ALA A 224 19.94 2.46 24.54
C ALA A 224 19.30 2.89 23.24
N VAL A 225 19.38 4.19 22.94
CA VAL A 225 18.87 4.78 21.70
C VAL A 225 20.02 5.36 20.90
N LEU A 226 20.39 4.70 19.80
CA LEU A 226 21.35 5.23 18.84
C LEU A 226 20.61 5.97 17.73
N SER A 227 21.21 7.02 17.21
CA SER A 227 20.60 7.86 16.15
C SER A 227 20.12 7.04 14.94
N GLY A 228 20.87 6.03 14.51
CA GLY A 228 20.52 5.16 13.39
C GLY A 228 19.61 3.98 13.73
N SER A 229 19.18 3.82 15.01
CA SER A 229 18.30 2.72 15.39
C SER A 229 16.86 2.97 14.90
N PRO A 230 16.08 1.89 14.69
CA PRO A 230 14.65 2.01 14.43
C PRO A 230 13.95 2.80 15.54
N LEU A 231 13.04 3.70 15.16
CA LEU A 231 12.25 4.45 16.15
C LEU A 231 11.40 3.49 17.00
N PHE A 232 10.72 2.54 16.37
CA PHE A 232 9.88 1.57 17.07
C PHE A 232 10.46 0.17 16.94
N VAL A 233 10.65 -0.49 18.08
CA VAL A 233 11.28 -1.83 18.17
C VAL A 233 10.32 -2.87 18.75
N THR A 234 10.63 -4.15 18.50
CA THR A 234 9.92 -5.30 19.11
C THR A 234 10.40 -5.53 20.54
N ASP A 235 9.56 -6.16 21.36
CA ASP A 235 9.88 -6.52 22.75
C ASP A 235 10.76 -7.79 22.85
N GLY A 236 11.41 -8.24 21.77
CA GLY A 236 12.22 -9.45 21.77
C GLY A 236 13.07 -9.60 20.51
N ASP A 237 13.96 -10.58 20.50
CA ASP A 237 15.01 -10.83 19.50
C ASP A 237 14.53 -11.17 18.07
N GLY A 238 13.29 -10.86 17.72
CA GLY A 238 12.62 -11.33 16.49
C GLY A 238 13.17 -10.79 15.15
N HIS A 239 14.00 -9.75 15.14
CA HIS A 239 14.61 -9.17 13.95
C HIS A 239 16.02 -8.69 14.24
N ARG A 240 16.92 -8.74 13.24
CA ARG A 240 18.35 -8.35 13.37
C ARG A 240 18.56 -6.95 13.97
N ASP A 241 17.65 -6.01 13.72
CA ASP A 241 17.68 -4.63 14.20
C ASP A 241 16.55 -4.30 15.18
N GLY A 242 15.74 -5.30 15.57
CA GLY A 242 14.60 -5.12 16.46
C GLY A 242 13.43 -4.32 15.84
N ARG A 243 13.47 -3.94 14.58
CA ARG A 243 12.48 -3.08 13.91
C ARG A 243 11.10 -3.71 13.86
N LEU A 244 10.06 -2.95 14.23
CA LEU A 244 8.66 -3.36 14.06
C LEU A 244 8.28 -3.51 12.59
N THR A 245 7.72 -4.67 12.23
CA THR A 245 7.19 -4.88 10.88
C THR A 245 5.87 -4.14 10.66
N PRO A 246 5.52 -3.79 9.42
CA PRO A 246 4.21 -3.22 9.10
C PRO A 246 3.03 -4.10 9.54
N ARG A 247 3.23 -5.42 9.55
CA ARG A 247 2.22 -6.38 10.01
C ARG A 247 2.00 -6.28 11.53
N ARG A 248 3.08 -6.12 12.30
CA ARG A 248 2.97 -5.96 13.77
C ARG A 248 2.30 -4.63 14.12
N ILE A 249 2.67 -3.54 13.45
CA ILE A 249 1.98 -2.24 13.59
C ILE A 249 0.49 -2.36 13.27
N GLN A 250 0.16 -3.09 12.18
CA GLN A 250 -1.24 -3.34 11.84
C GLN A 250 -1.98 -4.13 12.92
N GLN A 251 -1.32 -5.10 13.58
CA GLN A 251 -1.91 -5.86 14.69
C GLN A 251 -2.16 -4.97 15.90
N ILE A 252 -1.20 -4.10 16.28
CA ILE A 252 -1.33 -3.14 17.38
C ILE A 252 -2.57 -2.26 17.16
N VAL A 253 -2.68 -1.61 16.00
CA VAL A 253 -3.83 -0.74 15.69
C VAL A 253 -5.15 -1.52 15.69
N LYS A 254 -5.18 -2.72 15.12
CA LYS A 254 -6.40 -3.56 15.12
C LYS A 254 -6.81 -3.97 16.52
N GLU A 255 -5.88 -4.26 17.39
CA GLU A 255 -6.16 -4.62 18.76
C GLU A 255 -6.76 -3.43 19.54
N CYS A 256 -6.20 -2.22 19.37
CA CYS A 256 -6.77 -1.00 19.95
C CYS A 256 -8.19 -0.74 19.43
N LEU A 257 -8.42 -0.85 18.12
CA LEU A 257 -9.76 -0.71 17.52
C LEU A 257 -10.74 -1.73 18.08
N ARG A 258 -10.33 -2.99 18.24
CA ARG A 258 -11.16 -4.06 18.82
C ARG A 258 -11.55 -3.77 20.27
N ARG A 259 -10.63 -3.22 21.07
CA ARG A 259 -10.90 -2.87 22.49
C ARG A 259 -12.01 -1.81 22.63
N ILE A 260 -12.15 -0.94 21.65
CA ILE A 260 -13.21 0.08 21.63
C ILE A 260 -14.46 -0.35 20.85
N GLY A 261 -14.58 -1.64 20.47
CA GLY A 261 -15.74 -2.20 19.79
C GLY A 261 -15.74 -2.07 18.26
N LEU A 262 -14.70 -1.48 17.65
CA LEU A 262 -14.60 -1.28 16.20
C LEU A 262 -13.97 -2.51 15.52
N THR A 263 -14.79 -3.56 15.33
CA THR A 263 -14.33 -4.89 14.86
C THR A 263 -14.59 -5.16 13.40
N THR A 264 -15.39 -4.35 12.71
CA THR A 264 -15.76 -4.59 11.31
C THR A 264 -14.59 -4.43 10.35
N ARG A 265 -14.71 -4.94 9.12
CA ARG A 265 -13.67 -4.84 8.09
C ARG A 265 -13.41 -3.41 7.62
N GLU A 266 -14.31 -2.50 7.93
CA GLU A 266 -14.25 -1.10 7.57
C GLU A 266 -13.20 -0.36 8.41
N TYR A 267 -12.97 -0.81 9.65
CA TYR A 267 -11.96 -0.26 10.54
C TYR A 267 -10.61 -0.98 10.38
N SER A 268 -9.58 -0.20 10.14
CA SER A 268 -8.21 -0.69 9.88
C SER A 268 -7.21 0.45 10.10
N PRO A 269 -5.89 0.21 10.05
CA PRO A 269 -4.91 1.30 10.06
C PRO A 269 -5.14 2.39 9.00
N HIS A 270 -5.79 2.04 7.89
CA HIS A 270 -6.20 3.03 6.89
C HIS A 270 -7.33 3.95 7.38
N SER A 271 -8.16 3.48 8.32
CA SER A 271 -9.20 4.32 8.91
C SER A 271 -8.63 5.46 9.74
N LEU A 272 -7.51 5.23 10.46
CA LEU A 272 -6.80 6.29 11.19
C LEU A 272 -6.36 7.41 10.23
N ARG A 273 -5.78 7.02 9.10
CA ARG A 273 -5.36 7.99 8.08
C ARG A 273 -6.55 8.69 7.43
N HIS A 274 -7.67 8.00 7.26
CA HIS A 274 -8.92 8.61 6.81
C HIS A 274 -9.45 9.60 7.83
N THR A 275 -9.40 9.23 9.11
CA THR A 275 -9.73 10.12 10.24
C THR A 275 -8.89 11.38 10.25
N THR A 276 -7.57 11.28 10.01
CA THR A 276 -6.69 12.47 9.88
C THR A 276 -7.18 13.40 8.77
N ALA A 277 -7.53 12.84 7.59
CA ALA A 277 -8.02 13.63 6.48
C ALA A 277 -9.32 14.38 6.80
N VAL A 278 -10.28 13.64 7.38
CA VAL A 278 -11.58 14.21 7.77
C VAL A 278 -11.38 15.27 8.86
N ALA A 279 -10.56 15.00 9.87
CA ALA A 279 -10.28 15.94 10.96
C ALA A 279 -9.68 17.27 10.46
N ILE A 280 -8.80 17.24 9.44
CA ILE A 280 -8.26 18.46 8.81
C ILE A 280 -9.38 19.26 8.17
N LEU A 281 -10.28 18.60 7.42
CA LEU A 281 -11.40 19.27 6.74
C LEU A 281 -12.43 19.82 7.74
N GLU A 282 -12.74 19.05 8.80
CA GLU A 282 -13.62 19.49 9.90
C GLU A 282 -13.08 20.73 10.66
N ALA A 283 -11.75 20.80 10.79
CA ALA A 283 -11.08 21.96 11.38
C ALA A 283 -10.98 23.19 10.43
N GLY A 284 -11.58 23.12 9.24
CA GLY A 284 -11.56 24.20 8.24
C GLY A 284 -10.35 24.18 7.31
N GLY A 285 -9.52 23.14 7.37
CA GLY A 285 -8.41 22.95 6.43
C GLY A 285 -8.90 22.62 5.02
N SER A 286 -8.04 22.85 4.05
CA SER A 286 -8.31 22.63 2.64
C SER A 286 -7.94 21.19 2.19
N ILE A 287 -8.39 20.80 1.00
CA ILE A 287 -7.96 19.55 0.37
C ILE A 287 -6.44 19.52 0.11
N PHE A 288 -5.82 20.68 -0.10
CA PHE A 288 -4.37 20.81 -0.24
C PHE A 288 -3.64 20.52 1.08
N ASP A 289 -4.21 20.92 2.22
CA ASP A 289 -3.65 20.57 3.53
C ASP A 289 -3.72 19.07 3.76
N VAL A 290 -4.82 18.43 3.39
CA VAL A 290 -4.95 16.96 3.41
C VAL A 290 -3.90 16.31 2.51
N GLN A 291 -3.70 16.82 1.30
CA GLN A 291 -2.68 16.28 0.38
C GLN A 291 -1.27 16.43 0.96
N THR A 292 -0.96 17.58 1.53
CA THR A 292 0.34 17.88 2.13
C THR A 292 0.63 16.95 3.30
N VAL A 293 -0.27 16.86 4.27
CA VAL A 293 -0.10 16.01 5.47
C VAL A 293 -0.01 14.55 5.07
N LEU A 294 -0.90 14.09 4.21
CA LEU A 294 -0.95 12.68 3.81
C LEU A 294 0.10 12.31 2.75
N GLY A 295 0.70 13.27 2.06
CA GLY A 295 1.63 13.01 0.94
C GLY A 295 0.96 12.25 -0.18
N HIS A 296 -0.17 12.75 -0.68
CA HIS A 296 -0.84 12.19 -1.84
C HIS A 296 -0.22 12.74 -3.12
N SER A 297 0.23 11.86 -4.00
CA SER A 297 0.75 12.22 -5.32
C SER A 297 -0.33 12.59 -6.33
N SER A 298 -1.60 12.24 -6.05
CA SER A 298 -2.75 12.53 -6.92
C SER A 298 -3.90 13.15 -6.13
N PRO A 299 -4.48 14.28 -6.62
CA PRO A 299 -5.67 14.90 -6.04
C PRO A 299 -6.87 13.96 -5.94
N GLU A 300 -7.04 13.07 -6.91
CA GLU A 300 -8.14 12.08 -6.96
C GLU A 300 -8.19 11.21 -5.70
N THR A 301 -7.02 10.91 -5.11
CA THR A 301 -6.95 10.14 -3.87
C THR A 301 -7.53 10.90 -2.68
N SER A 302 -7.48 12.22 -2.71
CA SER A 302 -7.99 13.09 -1.63
C SER A 302 -9.46 13.45 -1.82
N GLN A 303 -9.98 13.43 -3.06
CA GLN A 303 -11.40 13.69 -3.35
C GLN A 303 -12.37 12.69 -2.68
N ILE A 304 -11.89 11.51 -2.30
CA ILE A 304 -12.69 10.54 -1.55
C ILE A 304 -13.06 11.11 -0.16
N TYR A 305 -12.20 11.94 0.41
CA TYR A 305 -12.40 12.54 1.73
C TYR A 305 -13.33 13.75 1.69
N THR A 306 -13.29 14.54 0.59
CA THR A 306 -14.18 15.69 0.43
C THR A 306 -15.64 15.29 0.47
N ARG A 307 -16.01 14.18 -0.16
CA ARG A 307 -17.42 13.71 -0.14
C ARG A 307 -17.92 13.39 1.27
N SER A 308 -17.14 12.69 2.08
CA SER A 308 -17.54 12.39 3.47
C SER A 308 -17.62 13.65 4.31
N ALA A 309 -16.65 14.57 4.19
CA ALA A 309 -16.65 15.82 4.94
C ALA A 309 -17.74 16.79 4.45
N GLU A 310 -18.02 16.83 3.16
CA GLU A 310 -19.13 17.63 2.59
C GLU A 310 -20.49 17.09 3.01
N GLU A 311 -20.66 15.77 3.04
CA GLU A 311 -21.89 15.11 3.51
C GLU A 311 -22.13 15.40 4.99
N GLU A 312 -21.12 15.26 5.85
CA GLU A 312 -21.22 15.63 7.27
C GLU A 312 -21.47 17.12 7.48
N ARG A 313 -20.75 17.98 6.74
CA ARG A 313 -20.98 19.43 6.79
C ARG A 313 -22.39 19.78 6.38
N ARG A 314 -22.89 19.13 5.31
CA ARG A 314 -24.27 19.34 4.83
C ARG A 314 -25.32 18.91 5.85
N LEU A 315 -25.06 17.80 6.59
CA LEU A 315 -25.96 17.34 7.64
C LEU A 315 -25.91 18.20 8.90
N ARG A 316 -24.75 18.78 9.22
CA ARG A 316 -24.59 19.68 10.39
C ARG A 316 -25.05 21.11 10.12
N ASN A 317 -24.77 21.64 8.93
CA ASN A 317 -25.12 22.98 8.50
C ASN A 317 -25.73 22.89 7.10
N PRO A 318 -26.98 22.47 6.98
CA PRO A 318 -27.62 22.31 5.69
C PRO A 318 -27.72 23.66 4.97
N PRO A 319 -27.28 23.76 3.69
CA PRO A 319 -27.47 24.99 2.90
C PRO A 319 -28.93 25.42 2.83
N GLU A 320 -29.82 24.50 3.03
CA GLU A 320 -31.27 24.70 3.13
C GLU A 320 -31.64 25.64 4.30
N ASP A 321 -30.84 25.74 5.36
CA ASP A 321 -31.05 26.69 6.45
C ASP A 321 -30.83 28.16 6.00
N ILE A 322 -29.95 28.38 5.02
CA ILE A 322 -29.75 29.72 4.44
C ILE A 322 -31.01 30.20 3.71
N ILE A 323 -31.77 29.27 3.15
CA ILE A 323 -33.00 29.57 2.40
C ILE A 323 -34.14 30.00 3.35
N LYS A 324 -34.15 29.52 4.61
CA LYS A 324 -35.17 29.91 5.60
C LYS A 324 -35.21 31.45 5.78
N ASP A 325 -34.05 32.06 5.85
CA ASP A 325 -33.95 33.54 6.05
C ASP A 325 -34.30 34.33 4.78
N ALA A 326 -34.19 33.68 3.60
CA ALA A 326 -34.50 34.32 2.32
C ALA A 326 -36.00 34.38 1.99
N PHE A 327 -36.81 33.55 2.63
CA PHE A 327 -38.28 33.51 2.40
C PHE A 327 -39.10 34.14 3.52
N GLY A 328 -38.49 34.77 4.52
CA GLY A 328 -39.09 35.56 5.59
C GLY A 328 -40.30 34.90 6.24
N GLN A 329 -40.13 34.28 7.37
CA GLN A 329 -41.22 34.11 8.34
C GLN A 329 -41.02 35.06 9.48
#